data_9d521e17cc9024bd810d3d104e0534b5
#
_entry.id   9d521e17cc9024bd810d3d104e0534b5
#
_cell.length_a   1.000
_cell.length_b   1.000
_cell.length_c   1.000
_cell.angle_alpha   90.00
_cell.angle_beta   90.00
_cell.angle_gamma   90.00
#
_symmetry.space_group_name_H-M   'P 1'
#
loop_
_entity.id
_entity.type
_entity.pdbx_description
1 polymer ?
#
loop_
_entity_poly.entity_id
_entity_poly.type
_entity_poly.pdbx_seq_one_letter_code
_entity_poly.pdbx_strand_id
1 'polypeptide(L)'
;FQPDVRARRAMVKATSRQRKLDAAQRDDAVLQQTGIRELRRKPVFTTPNVYLLGDPSSGTSTVVTSGDEQADGTASRDVAADVAVDVRGEAVVPQHCYICKQKFTTVHHFYDQMCLTCAEFNFRKRTELTDLRGRTALLTGGRVKIGYQAGLKLL
;
A
#
# COMPACT_ATOMS: atom_id res chain seq x y z
N PHE A 1 -33.81 34.63 -28.43
CA PHE A 1 -34.17 33.59 -27.43
C PHE A 1 -33.12 33.60 -26.33
N GLN A 2 -33.38 34.23 -25.18
CA GLN A 2 -32.50 34.17 -24.03
C GLN A 2 -32.92 32.98 -23.15
N PRO A 3 -32.08 32.00 -22.93
CA PRO A 3 -32.40 30.90 -22.03
C PRO A 3 -32.63 31.44 -20.62
N ASP A 4 -33.64 30.91 -19.93
CA ASP A 4 -33.95 31.25 -18.55
C ASP A 4 -32.74 31.21 -17.66
N VAL A 5 -32.53 32.25 -16.86
CA VAL A 5 -31.37 32.38 -15.94
C VAL A 5 -31.26 31.17 -14.99
N ARG A 6 -32.38 30.56 -14.60
CA ARG A 6 -32.40 29.34 -13.78
C ARG A 6 -31.86 28.15 -14.54
N ALA A 7 -32.26 27.96 -15.80
CA ALA A 7 -31.75 26.88 -16.64
C ALA A 7 -30.23 26.99 -16.87
N ARG A 8 -29.73 28.22 -17.12
CA ARG A 8 -28.30 28.47 -17.29
C ARG A 8 -27.50 28.18 -16.02
N ARG A 9 -28.00 28.57 -14.84
CA ARG A 9 -27.37 28.25 -13.54
C ARG A 9 -27.37 26.75 -13.27
N ALA A 10 -28.44 26.04 -13.60
CA ALA A 10 -28.54 24.60 -13.46
C ALA A 10 -27.56 23.88 -14.37
N MET A 11 -27.36 24.29 -15.61
CA MET A 11 -26.37 23.75 -16.54
C MET A 11 -24.93 23.95 -16.02
N VAL A 12 -24.59 25.16 -15.56
CA VAL A 12 -23.26 25.45 -15.00
C VAL A 12 -23.01 24.60 -13.78
N LYS A 13 -23.96 24.40 -12.90
CA LYS A 13 -23.86 23.55 -11.73
C LYS A 13 -23.68 22.08 -12.11
N ALA A 14 -24.43 21.61 -13.11
CA ALA A 14 -24.35 20.24 -13.62
C ALA A 14 -22.94 19.95 -14.23
N THR A 15 -22.45 20.84 -15.09
CA THR A 15 -21.11 20.71 -15.69
C THR A 15 -19.99 20.77 -14.66
N SER A 16 -20.11 21.63 -13.66
CA SER A 16 -19.14 21.69 -12.55
C SER A 16 -19.13 20.42 -11.72
N ARG A 17 -20.31 19.84 -11.46
CA ARG A 17 -20.45 18.56 -10.75
C ARG A 17 -19.84 17.42 -11.56
N GLN A 18 -20.09 17.37 -12.87
CA GLN A 18 -19.52 16.36 -13.75
C GLN A 18 -18.00 16.43 -13.77
N ARG A 19 -17.41 17.61 -13.95
CA ARG A 19 -15.95 17.79 -13.91
C ARG A 19 -15.31 17.29 -12.60
N LYS A 20 -15.97 17.50 -11.46
CA LYS A 20 -15.49 16.99 -10.17
C LYS A 20 -15.54 15.47 -10.10
N LEU A 21 -16.59 14.86 -10.64
CA LEU A 21 -16.71 13.39 -10.71
C LEU A 21 -15.63 12.79 -11.62
N ASP A 22 -15.40 13.39 -12.78
CA ASP A 22 -14.38 12.93 -13.72
C ASP A 22 -12.97 13.07 -13.16
N ALA A 23 -12.70 14.14 -12.40
CA ALA A 23 -11.44 14.31 -11.71
C ALA A 23 -11.26 13.24 -10.61
N ALA A 24 -12.29 13.02 -9.80
CA ALA A 24 -12.25 12.02 -8.75
C ALA A 24 -12.05 10.59 -9.29
N GLN A 25 -12.68 10.25 -10.42
CA GLN A 25 -12.48 8.95 -11.07
C GLN A 25 -11.06 8.77 -11.58
N ARG A 26 -10.46 9.82 -12.18
CA ARG A 26 -9.06 9.79 -12.63
C ARG A 26 -8.10 9.62 -11.46
N ASP A 27 -8.32 10.39 -10.40
CA ASP A 27 -7.50 10.30 -9.19
C ASP A 27 -7.62 8.90 -8.56
N ASP A 28 -8.82 8.35 -8.46
CA ASP A 28 -9.00 7.00 -7.92
C ASP A 28 -8.29 5.94 -8.77
N ALA A 29 -8.31 6.06 -10.10
CA ALA A 29 -7.59 5.15 -10.99
C ALA A 29 -6.07 5.15 -10.74
N VAL A 30 -5.47 6.32 -10.51
CA VAL A 30 -4.03 6.44 -10.16
C VAL A 30 -3.78 5.87 -8.76
N LEU A 31 -4.61 6.22 -7.78
CA LEU A 31 -4.45 5.75 -6.40
C LEU A 31 -4.64 4.23 -6.27
N GLN A 32 -5.51 3.62 -7.07
CA GLN A 32 -5.73 2.17 -7.07
C GLN A 32 -4.50 1.36 -7.51
N GLN A 33 -3.56 1.97 -8.22
CA GLN A 33 -2.32 1.34 -8.68
C GLN A 33 -1.21 1.37 -7.64
N THR A 34 -1.41 2.01 -6.49
CA THR A 34 -0.40 2.06 -5.43
C THR A 34 -0.25 0.73 -4.71
N GLY A 35 0.98 0.39 -4.32
CA GLY A 35 1.30 -0.88 -3.66
C GLY A 35 0.53 -1.10 -2.37
N ILE A 36 0.25 -0.05 -1.59
CA ILE A 36 -0.51 -0.18 -0.35
C ILE A 36 -1.97 -0.57 -0.60
N ARG A 37 -2.60 -0.05 -1.68
CA ARG A 37 -3.97 -0.46 -2.04
C ARG A 37 -4.01 -1.87 -2.61
N GLU A 38 -2.99 -2.26 -3.34
CA GLU A 38 -2.82 -3.63 -3.80
C GLU A 38 -2.71 -4.61 -2.63
N LEU A 39 -1.85 -4.30 -1.64
CA LEU A 39 -1.72 -5.12 -0.44
C LEU A 39 -3.01 -5.22 0.36
N ARG A 40 -3.79 -4.14 0.45
CA ARG A 40 -5.09 -4.16 1.15
C ARG A 40 -6.15 -5.05 0.48
N ARG A 41 -6.02 -5.30 -0.82
CA ARG A 41 -6.91 -6.24 -1.55
C ARG A 41 -6.50 -7.69 -1.36
N LYS A 42 -5.22 -7.96 -1.09
CA LYS A 42 -4.75 -9.32 -0.83
C LYS A 42 -5.29 -9.80 0.52
N PRO A 43 -5.71 -11.07 0.63
CA PRO A 43 -6.13 -11.62 1.91
C PRO A 43 -4.96 -11.54 2.90
N VAL A 44 -5.23 -11.03 4.10
CA VAL A 44 -4.22 -10.85 5.16
C VAL A 44 -3.75 -12.21 5.71
N PHE A 45 -4.55 -13.25 5.49
CA PHE A 45 -4.33 -14.57 6.04
C PHE A 45 -4.92 -15.62 5.11
N THR A 46 -4.09 -16.49 4.57
CA THR A 46 -4.51 -17.78 4.05
C THR A 46 -4.11 -18.83 5.06
N THR A 47 -5.03 -19.23 5.95
CA THR A 47 -4.83 -20.44 6.74
C THR A 47 -4.87 -21.60 5.75
N PRO A 48 -3.83 -22.42 5.62
CA PRO A 48 -3.95 -23.65 4.86
C PRO A 48 -5.10 -24.43 5.48
N ASN A 49 -6.07 -24.85 4.66
CA ASN A 49 -7.16 -25.73 5.11
C ASN A 49 -6.56 -27.12 5.42
N VAL A 50 -5.90 -27.21 6.56
CA VAL A 50 -5.44 -28.51 7.09
C VAL A 50 -6.57 -29.09 7.94
N TYR A 51 -7.71 -29.33 7.32
CA TYR A 51 -8.64 -30.29 7.87
C TYR A 51 -8.17 -31.68 7.42
N LEU A 52 -7.45 -32.34 8.32
CA LEU A 52 -7.12 -33.78 8.23
C LEU A 52 -8.35 -34.67 8.44
N LEU A 53 -9.51 -34.27 7.96
CA LEU A 53 -10.68 -35.12 7.86
C LEU A 53 -10.72 -35.65 6.43
N GLY A 54 -10.16 -36.85 6.28
CA GLY A 54 -9.93 -37.52 5.03
C GLY A 54 -11.13 -37.58 4.09
N ASP A 55 -10.90 -37.15 2.89
CA ASP A 55 -11.48 -37.73 1.70
C ASP A 55 -10.41 -38.57 1.03
N PRO A 56 -10.54 -39.91 1.00
CA PRO A 56 -9.51 -40.75 0.45
C PRO A 56 -9.53 -40.83 -1.09
N SER A 57 -10.18 -39.88 -1.80
CA SER A 57 -10.37 -39.97 -3.26
C SER A 57 -9.79 -38.81 -4.09
N SER A 58 -9.04 -37.87 -3.55
CA SER A 58 -8.32 -36.89 -4.40
C SER A 58 -6.81 -36.94 -4.18
N GLY A 59 -6.20 -37.91 -4.80
CA GLY A 59 -4.75 -37.94 -4.99
C GLY A 59 -4.35 -36.91 -6.02
N THR A 60 -3.87 -35.74 -5.55
CA THR A 60 -2.88 -34.94 -6.29
C THR A 60 -2.20 -34.03 -5.27
N SER A 61 -1.14 -34.55 -4.70
CA SER A 61 -0.21 -33.80 -3.86
C SER A 61 0.75 -33.05 -4.80
N THR A 62 0.46 -31.78 -5.07
CA THR A 62 1.47 -30.88 -5.62
C THR A 62 2.21 -30.25 -4.46
N VAL A 63 3.34 -30.81 -4.12
CA VAL A 63 4.35 -30.20 -3.26
C VAL A 63 4.93 -29.01 -4.02
N VAL A 64 4.51 -27.80 -3.68
CA VAL A 64 5.23 -26.60 -4.07
C VAL A 64 6.40 -26.43 -3.11
N THR A 65 7.56 -26.84 -3.57
CA THR A 65 8.83 -26.47 -2.95
C THR A 65 9.01 -24.97 -3.07
N SER A 66 8.91 -24.28 -1.95
CA SER A 66 9.36 -22.91 -1.80
C SER A 66 10.88 -22.91 -1.95
N GLY A 67 11.35 -22.28 -3.04
CA GLY A 67 12.76 -22.06 -3.26
C GLY A 67 13.30 -21.06 -2.24
N ASP A 68 14.29 -21.49 -1.50
CA ASP A 68 15.16 -20.64 -0.69
C ASP A 68 15.96 -19.73 -1.63
N GLU A 69 15.68 -18.45 -1.61
CA GLU A 69 16.66 -17.47 -2.07
C GLU A 69 17.32 -16.81 -0.87
N GLN A 70 18.51 -17.32 -0.57
CA GLN A 70 19.51 -16.66 0.25
C GLN A 70 19.87 -15.33 -0.38
N ALA A 71 19.61 -14.24 0.31
CA ALA A 71 20.27 -12.96 0.10
C ALA A 71 21.24 -12.71 1.25
N ASP A 72 22.46 -13.17 1.05
CA ASP A 72 23.66 -12.66 1.70
C ASP A 72 23.95 -11.24 1.22
N GLY A 73 24.36 -10.35 2.10
CA GLY A 73 24.77 -9.03 1.63
C GLY A 73 24.80 -7.93 2.66
N THR A 74 25.70 -8.02 3.65
CA THR A 74 26.34 -6.86 4.25
C THR A 74 26.74 -5.83 3.21
N ALA A 75 26.20 -4.61 3.29
CA ALA A 75 26.91 -3.41 2.87
C ALA A 75 26.26 -2.15 3.45
N SER A 76 26.86 -1.63 4.51
CA SER A 76 26.89 -0.19 4.75
C SER A 76 27.37 0.50 3.48
N ARG A 77 26.52 1.29 2.88
CA ARG A 77 26.93 2.30 1.91
C ARG A 77 26.12 3.56 2.13
N ASP A 78 26.79 4.52 2.76
CA ASP A 78 26.50 5.94 2.59
C ASP A 78 26.66 6.27 1.11
N VAL A 79 25.56 6.38 0.42
CA VAL A 79 25.52 6.99 -0.92
C VAL A 79 24.29 7.88 -0.94
N ALA A 80 24.56 9.17 -0.83
CA ALA A 80 23.70 10.18 -1.40
C ALA A 80 23.72 9.96 -2.93
N ALA A 81 22.87 9.05 -3.39
CA ALA A 81 22.59 8.86 -4.80
C ALA A 81 21.16 9.37 -5.03
N ASP A 82 20.99 10.18 -6.04
CA ASP A 82 19.69 10.52 -6.62
C ASP A 82 18.94 9.21 -6.91
N VAL A 83 18.22 8.71 -5.91
CA VAL A 83 17.33 7.59 -6.09
C VAL A 83 16.14 8.16 -6.84
N ALA A 84 16.05 7.84 -8.12
CA ALA A 84 14.87 8.14 -8.91
C ALA A 84 13.66 7.56 -8.18
N VAL A 85 12.89 8.44 -7.52
CA VAL A 85 11.71 8.04 -6.77
C VAL A 85 10.68 7.52 -7.77
N ASP A 86 10.33 6.25 -7.65
CA ASP A 86 9.34 5.64 -8.54
C ASP A 86 7.96 6.24 -8.28
N VAL A 87 7.45 6.95 -9.29
CA VAL A 87 6.19 7.70 -9.27
C VAL A 87 5.16 6.94 -10.07
N ARG A 88 3.98 6.69 -9.47
CA ARG A 88 2.87 6.04 -10.20
C ARG A 88 2.08 6.99 -11.10
N GLY A 89 2.10 8.28 -10.81
CA GLY A 89 1.38 9.28 -11.58
C GLY A 89 1.08 10.52 -10.78
N GLU A 90 0.26 11.39 -11.35
CA GLU A 90 -0.17 12.63 -10.71
C GLU A 90 -1.68 12.64 -10.49
N ALA A 91 -2.10 13.07 -9.32
CA ALA A 91 -3.48 13.35 -8.99
C ALA A 91 -3.89 14.71 -9.56
N VAL A 92 -5.10 14.80 -10.13
CA VAL A 92 -5.65 16.05 -10.66
C VAL A 92 -5.99 17.02 -9.53
N VAL A 93 -6.46 16.49 -8.40
CA VAL A 93 -6.80 17.28 -7.22
C VAL A 93 -5.67 17.17 -6.19
N PRO A 94 -5.03 18.30 -5.79
CA PRO A 94 -3.99 18.26 -4.76
C PRO A 94 -4.50 17.66 -3.45
N GLN A 95 -3.78 16.65 -2.95
CA GLN A 95 -4.07 15.98 -1.70
C GLN A 95 -3.19 16.52 -0.57
N HIS A 96 -3.57 16.29 0.70
CA HIS A 96 -2.76 16.64 1.85
C HIS A 96 -2.01 15.43 2.36
N CYS A 97 -0.70 15.57 2.55
CA CYS A 97 0.13 14.54 3.13
C CYS A 97 -0.35 14.18 4.54
N TYR A 98 -0.50 12.90 4.82
CA TYR A 98 -0.93 12.43 6.15
C TYR A 98 0.05 12.84 7.27
N ILE A 99 1.35 12.92 6.96
CA ILE A 99 2.41 13.23 7.93
C ILE A 99 2.64 14.74 8.05
N CYS A 100 3.16 15.38 7.00
CA CYS A 100 3.58 16.79 7.05
C CYS A 100 2.46 17.79 6.71
N LYS A 101 1.27 17.32 6.32
CA LYS A 101 0.08 18.12 5.97
C LYS A 101 0.26 19.04 4.76
N GLN A 102 1.40 19.01 4.09
CA GLN A 102 1.62 19.78 2.85
C GLN A 102 0.80 19.19 1.70
N LYS A 103 0.43 20.04 0.75
CA LYS A 103 -0.26 19.62 -0.45
C LYS A 103 0.71 18.94 -1.42
N PHE A 104 0.27 17.87 -2.06
CA PHE A 104 1.02 17.18 -3.10
C PHE A 104 0.07 16.67 -4.19
N THR A 105 0.60 16.50 -5.39
CA THR A 105 -0.11 15.92 -6.54
C THR A 105 0.55 14.62 -7.00
N THR A 106 1.85 14.52 -6.82
CA THR A 106 2.64 13.37 -7.27
C THR A 106 2.47 12.19 -6.33
N VAL A 107 2.03 11.04 -6.86
CA VAL A 107 1.72 9.84 -6.08
C VAL A 107 2.90 8.88 -6.09
N HIS A 108 3.37 8.52 -4.90
CA HIS A 108 4.43 7.54 -4.70
C HIS A 108 3.96 6.14 -5.12
N HIS A 109 4.86 5.30 -5.65
CA HIS A 109 4.52 3.95 -6.13
C HIS A 109 3.84 3.08 -5.07
N PHE A 110 4.18 3.26 -3.81
CA PHE A 110 3.64 2.43 -2.73
C PHE A 110 2.56 3.13 -1.90
N TYR A 111 2.76 4.39 -1.49
CA TYR A 111 1.85 5.11 -0.61
C TYR A 111 0.94 6.07 -1.37
N ASP A 112 -0.36 6.02 -1.04
CA ASP A 112 -1.40 6.85 -1.67
C ASP A 112 -1.72 8.17 -0.92
N GLN A 113 -1.31 8.32 0.34
CA GLN A 113 -1.68 9.45 1.21
C GLN A 113 -0.47 10.23 1.77
N MET A 114 0.67 10.11 1.14
CA MET A 114 1.91 10.77 1.58
C MET A 114 2.59 11.48 0.41
N CYS A 115 3.17 12.66 0.67
CA CYS A 115 4.06 13.30 -0.30
C CYS A 115 5.31 12.44 -0.53
N LEU A 116 6.01 12.63 -1.64
CA LEU A 116 7.15 11.79 -2.03
C LEU A 116 8.20 11.67 -0.93
N THR A 117 8.60 12.78 -0.29
CA THR A 117 9.61 12.78 0.77
C THR A 117 9.19 11.94 1.98
N CYS A 118 7.95 12.11 2.45
CA CYS A 118 7.44 11.35 3.59
C CYS A 118 7.22 9.87 3.20
N ALA A 119 6.79 9.61 2.00
CA ALA A 119 6.55 8.27 1.48
C ALA A 119 7.84 7.48 1.36
N GLU A 120 8.87 8.05 0.75
CA GLU A 120 10.18 7.43 0.58
C GLU A 120 10.84 7.13 1.93
N PHE A 121 10.81 8.09 2.86
CA PHE A 121 11.32 7.85 4.21
C PHE A 121 10.64 6.66 4.89
N ASN A 122 9.29 6.60 4.82
CA ASN A 122 8.54 5.49 5.42
C ASN A 122 8.73 4.18 4.66
N PHE A 123 8.94 4.23 3.35
CA PHE A 123 9.19 3.05 2.54
C PHE A 123 10.50 2.37 2.92
N ARG A 124 11.59 3.12 3.05
CA ARG A 124 12.88 2.60 3.55
C ARG A 124 12.76 1.95 4.93
N LYS A 125 11.97 2.57 5.83
CA LYS A 125 11.75 2.04 7.18
C LYS A 125 11.02 0.70 7.21
N ARG A 126 10.37 0.28 6.13
CA ARG A 126 9.66 -1.01 6.08
C ARG A 126 10.62 -2.22 6.08
N THR A 127 11.79 -2.05 5.49
CA THR A 127 12.80 -3.11 5.35
C THR A 127 13.93 -3.00 6.36
N GLU A 128 13.91 -1.96 7.19
CA GLU A 128 14.90 -1.78 8.24
C GLU A 128 14.70 -2.81 9.33
N LEU A 129 15.72 -3.59 9.58
CA LEU A 129 15.75 -4.65 10.58
C LEU A 129 16.77 -4.31 11.67
N THR A 130 16.52 -4.79 12.87
CA THR A 130 17.44 -4.67 14.02
C THR A 130 17.86 -6.07 14.47
N ASP A 131 19.13 -6.26 14.78
CA ASP A 131 19.61 -7.50 15.36
C ASP A 131 19.09 -7.65 16.79
N LEU A 132 18.25 -8.65 17.01
CA LEU A 132 17.65 -8.97 18.30
C LEU A 132 18.28 -10.19 18.97
N ARG A 133 19.36 -10.72 18.45
CA ARG A 133 20.03 -11.88 19.05
C ARG A 133 20.45 -11.60 20.50
N GLY A 134 20.16 -12.53 21.38
CA GLY A 134 20.42 -12.42 22.82
C GLY A 134 19.45 -11.50 23.57
N ARG A 135 18.41 -10.99 22.93
CA ARG A 135 17.37 -10.21 23.59
C ARG A 135 16.14 -11.06 23.86
N THR A 136 15.47 -10.80 24.98
CA THR A 136 14.21 -11.46 25.35
C THR A 136 13.05 -10.50 25.10
N ALA A 137 12.00 -10.97 24.44
CA ALA A 137 10.79 -10.20 24.21
C ALA A 137 9.57 -10.90 24.84
N LEU A 138 8.73 -10.14 25.54
CA LEU A 138 7.42 -10.59 26.02
C LEU A 138 6.33 -10.00 25.11
N LEU A 139 5.60 -10.87 24.43
CA LEU A 139 4.51 -10.49 23.56
C LEU A 139 3.18 -10.91 24.14
N THR A 140 2.32 -9.95 24.49
CA THR A 140 0.92 -10.21 24.87
C THR A 140 0.00 -9.97 23.68
N GLY A 141 -1.07 -10.76 23.55
CA GLY A 141 -2.01 -10.62 22.43
C GLY A 141 -1.47 -11.09 21.07
N GLY A 142 -0.43 -11.95 21.06
CA GLY A 142 0.21 -12.46 19.85
C GLY A 142 -0.59 -13.44 19.00
N ARG A 143 -1.84 -13.79 19.42
CA ARG A 143 -2.62 -14.81 18.72
C ARG A 143 -3.22 -14.34 17.39
N VAL A 144 -3.56 -13.06 17.26
CA VAL A 144 -4.28 -12.53 16.09
C VAL A 144 -3.81 -11.11 15.73
N LYS A 145 -4.07 -10.71 14.47
CA LYS A 145 -3.89 -9.35 13.96
C LYS A 145 -2.47 -8.81 14.17
N ILE A 146 -2.37 -7.58 14.70
CA ILE A 146 -1.11 -6.86 14.87
C ILE A 146 -0.13 -7.61 15.76
N GLY A 147 -0.59 -8.16 16.89
CA GLY A 147 0.26 -8.92 17.81
C GLY A 147 0.88 -10.14 17.16
N TYR A 148 0.13 -10.88 16.35
CA TYR A 148 0.64 -12.02 15.59
C TYR A 148 1.73 -11.62 14.61
N GLN A 149 1.49 -10.55 13.81
CA GLN A 149 2.47 -10.03 12.86
C GLN A 149 3.75 -9.49 13.55
N ALA A 150 3.60 -8.86 14.72
CA ALA A 150 4.72 -8.43 15.53
C ALA A 150 5.55 -9.64 16.02
N GLY A 151 4.87 -10.69 16.49
CA GLY A 151 5.53 -11.92 16.90
C GLY A 151 6.37 -12.55 15.80
N LEU A 152 5.83 -12.68 14.59
CA LEU A 152 6.56 -13.21 13.43
C LEU A 152 7.80 -12.39 13.04
N LYS A 153 7.78 -11.09 13.33
CA LYS A 153 8.93 -10.21 13.06
C LYS A 153 10.00 -10.23 14.16
N LEU A 154 9.67 -10.73 15.34
CA LEU A 154 10.58 -10.87 16.46
C LEU A 154 11.31 -12.21 16.47
N LEU A 155 10.80 -13.20 15.72
CA LEU A 155 11.42 -14.50 15.49
C LEU A 155 12.47 -14.46 14.38
#